data_cbb005e16698138e8691fba6f270778e
#
_entry.id   cbb005e16698138e8691fba6f270778e
#
_cell.length_a   1.000
_cell.length_b   1.000
_cell.length_c   1.000
_cell.angle_alpha   90.00
_cell.angle_beta   90.00
_cell.angle_gamma   90.00
#
_symmetry.space_group_name_H-M   'P 1'
#
loop_
_entity.id
_entity.type
_entity.pdbx_description
1 polymer ?
#
loop_
_entity_poly.entity_id
_entity_poly.type
_entity_poly.pdbx_seq_one_letter_code
_entity_poly.pdbx_strand_id
1 'polypeptide(L)'
;MMDKLKVISLLILLTLVSANFSFSQVGNSKPFNLDFNREILIISAGSVTAVTAYAILENIKPFTPEEISFLDPSNVNSFDRGAIGPFIEDNAGDVLLYTAYLLPISFLAYGETNNDFLDLALIYGEVLLIQAGINGIVKGAVQRTRPFAYDPQTSLEKKQTTDA
;
A
#
# COMPACT_ATOMS: atom_id res chain seq x y z
N MET A 1 21.54 -11.45 -5.30
CA MET A 1 20.18 -11.78 -4.83
C MET A 1 20.25 -11.94 -3.32
N MET A 2 19.68 -11.00 -2.58
CA MET A 2 19.71 -11.04 -1.11
C MET A 2 18.82 -12.18 -0.61
N ASP A 3 19.33 -12.97 0.33
CA ASP A 3 18.62 -14.10 0.90
C ASP A 3 17.38 -13.59 1.67
N LYS A 4 16.20 -14.17 1.43
CA LYS A 4 14.93 -13.76 2.06
C LYS A 4 15.06 -13.67 3.59
N LEU A 5 15.86 -14.57 4.16
CA LEU A 5 16.15 -14.58 5.60
C LEU A 5 16.92 -13.31 6.04
N LYS A 6 17.83 -12.79 5.22
CA LYS A 6 18.59 -11.57 5.53
C LYS A 6 17.71 -10.32 5.46
N VAL A 7 16.76 -10.28 4.54
CA VAL A 7 15.78 -9.16 4.45
C VAL A 7 14.88 -9.14 5.68
N ILE A 8 14.34 -10.30 6.06
CA ILE A 8 13.50 -10.43 7.26
C ILE A 8 14.29 -10.05 8.51
N SER A 9 15.53 -10.54 8.65
CA SER A 9 16.39 -10.23 9.79
C SER A 9 16.75 -8.74 9.85
N LEU A 10 16.97 -8.09 8.69
CA LEU A 10 17.23 -6.65 8.61
C LEU A 10 16.00 -5.83 9.02
N LEU A 11 14.81 -6.24 8.59
CA LEU A 11 13.54 -5.61 8.97
C LEU A 11 13.27 -5.74 10.48
N ILE A 12 13.48 -6.94 11.05
CA ILE A 12 13.35 -7.16 12.49
C ILE A 12 14.38 -6.30 13.25
N LEU A 13 15.60 -6.21 12.76
CA LEU A 13 16.64 -5.37 13.38
C LEU A 13 16.25 -3.87 13.31
N LEU A 14 15.71 -3.42 12.18
CA LEU A 14 15.27 -2.03 11.99
C LEU A 14 14.11 -1.67 12.94
N THR A 15 13.17 -2.59 13.14
CA THR A 15 12.05 -2.41 14.07
C THR A 15 12.51 -2.41 15.52
N LEU A 16 13.46 -3.27 15.89
CA LEU A 16 14.05 -3.30 17.23
C LEU A 16 14.88 -2.05 17.53
N VAL A 17 15.56 -1.50 16.54
CA VAL A 17 16.31 -0.23 16.69
C VAL A 17 15.37 0.96 16.83
N SER A 18 14.29 1.02 16.03
CA SER A 18 13.31 2.12 16.13
C SER A 18 12.54 2.11 17.45
N ALA A 19 12.27 0.94 18.04
CA ALA A 19 11.61 0.83 19.33
C ALA A 19 12.40 1.49 20.48
N ASN A 20 13.72 1.59 20.39
CA ASN A 20 14.54 2.23 21.42
C ASN A 20 14.55 3.77 21.36
N PHE A 21 14.09 4.38 20.25
CA PHE A 21 14.05 5.83 20.10
C PHE A 21 12.70 6.46 20.48
N SER A 22 11.71 5.66 20.85
CA SER A 22 10.34 6.11 21.15
C SER A 22 10.10 6.48 22.62
N PHE A 23 11.13 6.83 23.39
CA PHE A 23 10.94 7.43 24.71
C PHE A 23 10.52 8.90 24.57
N SER A 24 9.32 9.11 24.09
CA SER A 24 8.64 10.39 24.19
C SER A 24 8.08 10.52 25.60
N GLN A 25 8.23 11.70 26.17
CA GLN A 25 7.87 12.08 27.52
C GLN A 25 6.47 11.59 27.91
N VAL A 26 6.41 10.65 28.85
CA VAL A 26 5.16 10.22 29.48
C VAL A 26 4.71 11.34 30.42
N GLY A 27 4.00 12.31 29.88
CA GLY A 27 3.13 13.17 30.67
C GLY A 27 1.80 12.42 30.91
N ASN A 28 1.18 12.61 32.06
CA ASN A 28 -0.13 12.06 32.44
C ASN A 28 -1.32 12.55 31.56
N SER A 29 -1.06 13.16 30.41
CA SER A 29 -2.06 13.60 29.43
C SER A 29 -2.18 12.55 28.33
N LYS A 30 -3.42 12.16 27.99
CA LYS A 30 -3.66 11.32 26.82
C LYS A 30 -2.98 11.94 25.60
N PRO A 31 -2.16 11.19 24.85
CA PRO A 31 -1.44 11.70 23.68
C PRO A 31 -2.40 12.09 22.54
N PHE A 32 -3.60 11.52 22.52
CA PHE A 32 -4.61 11.76 21.50
C PHE A 32 -5.87 12.33 22.13
N ASN A 33 -6.40 13.37 21.51
CA ASN A 33 -7.72 13.94 21.84
C ASN A 33 -8.66 13.69 20.67
N LEU A 34 -9.44 12.61 20.75
CA LEU A 34 -10.44 12.27 19.75
C LEU A 34 -11.70 13.11 19.96
N ASP A 35 -12.16 13.75 18.91
CA ASP A 35 -13.44 14.48 18.86
C ASP A 35 -14.43 13.71 18.00
N PHE A 36 -15.56 13.33 18.58
CA PHE A 36 -16.57 12.50 17.92
C PHE A 36 -17.03 13.06 16.56
N ASN A 37 -17.22 14.37 16.46
CA ASN A 37 -17.69 14.97 15.20
C ASN A 37 -16.58 14.94 14.13
N ARG A 38 -15.35 15.20 14.54
CA ARG A 38 -14.19 15.13 13.64
C ARG A 38 -14.00 13.71 13.12
N GLU A 39 -14.00 12.69 13.99
CA GLU A 39 -13.78 11.29 13.60
C GLU A 39 -14.91 10.79 12.68
N ILE A 40 -16.18 11.14 12.95
CA ILE A 40 -17.27 10.81 12.02
C ILE A 40 -17.06 11.44 10.64
N LEU A 41 -16.60 12.68 10.57
CA LEU A 41 -16.32 13.32 9.28
C LEU A 41 -15.19 12.61 8.52
N ILE A 42 -14.11 12.25 9.22
CA ILE A 42 -12.97 11.55 8.64
C ILE A 42 -13.38 10.17 8.12
N ILE A 43 -14.08 9.38 8.96
CA ILE A 43 -14.56 8.04 8.58
C ILE A 43 -15.54 8.13 7.40
N SER A 44 -16.45 9.10 7.44
CA SER A 44 -17.43 9.27 6.35
C SER A 44 -16.74 9.64 5.05
N ALA A 45 -15.81 10.59 5.07
CA ALA A 45 -15.05 11.01 3.89
C ALA A 45 -14.17 9.85 3.37
N GLY A 46 -13.48 9.14 4.28
CA GLY A 46 -12.69 7.95 3.94
C GLY A 46 -13.55 6.84 3.32
N SER A 47 -14.73 6.59 3.88
CA SER A 47 -15.66 5.58 3.35
C SER A 47 -16.17 5.95 1.95
N VAL A 48 -16.55 7.21 1.73
CA VAL A 48 -16.98 7.68 0.41
C VAL A 48 -15.86 7.53 -0.61
N THR A 49 -14.64 7.93 -0.26
CA THR A 49 -13.49 7.80 -1.18
C THR A 49 -13.14 6.32 -1.45
N ALA A 50 -13.21 5.45 -0.44
CA ALA A 50 -12.95 4.01 -0.60
C ALA A 50 -14.00 3.33 -1.49
N VAL A 51 -15.29 3.62 -1.28
CA VAL A 51 -16.38 3.10 -2.13
C VAL A 51 -16.25 3.61 -3.57
N THR A 52 -15.92 4.90 -3.74
CA THR A 52 -15.67 5.49 -5.06
C THR A 52 -14.49 4.80 -5.75
N ALA A 53 -13.39 4.59 -5.03
CA ALA A 53 -12.22 3.87 -5.53
C ALA A 53 -12.57 2.46 -5.98
N TYR A 54 -13.30 1.72 -5.15
CA TYR A 54 -13.77 0.38 -5.47
C TYR A 54 -14.62 0.38 -6.75
N ALA A 55 -15.60 1.27 -6.86
CA ALA A 55 -16.45 1.37 -8.04
C ALA A 55 -15.67 1.73 -9.32
N ILE A 56 -14.65 2.58 -9.23
CA ILE A 56 -13.77 2.91 -10.36
C ILE A 56 -12.95 1.68 -10.77
N LEU A 57 -12.30 1.01 -9.80
CA LEU A 57 -11.41 -0.13 -10.07
C LEU A 57 -12.17 -1.33 -10.65
N GLU A 58 -13.38 -1.61 -10.20
CA GLU A 58 -14.23 -2.67 -10.76
C GLU A 58 -14.61 -2.44 -12.23
N ASN A 59 -14.62 -1.19 -12.69
CA ASN A 59 -14.93 -0.85 -14.07
C ASN A 59 -13.69 -0.79 -14.98
N ILE A 60 -12.49 -1.00 -14.47
CA ILE A 60 -11.28 -1.10 -15.28
C ILE A 60 -11.33 -2.41 -16.07
N LYS A 61 -11.28 -2.30 -17.38
CA LYS A 61 -11.25 -3.46 -18.26
C LYS A 61 -9.81 -3.94 -18.46
N PRO A 62 -9.58 -5.26 -18.43
CA PRO A 62 -8.29 -5.81 -18.80
C PRO A 62 -7.99 -5.53 -20.27
N PHE A 63 -6.70 -5.46 -20.62
CA PHE A 63 -6.29 -5.30 -22.01
C PHE A 63 -6.77 -6.45 -22.89
N THR A 64 -7.23 -6.10 -24.08
CA THR A 64 -7.48 -7.07 -25.16
C THR A 64 -6.15 -7.52 -25.79
N PRO A 65 -6.09 -8.72 -26.42
CA PRO A 65 -4.90 -9.15 -27.16
C PRO A 65 -4.46 -8.16 -28.23
N GLU A 66 -5.43 -7.48 -28.83
CA GLU A 66 -5.17 -6.45 -29.87
C GLU A 66 -4.48 -5.23 -29.27
N GLU A 67 -4.99 -4.71 -28.15
CA GLU A 67 -4.37 -3.57 -27.45
C GLU A 67 -2.94 -3.89 -27.00
N ILE A 68 -2.72 -5.11 -26.50
CA ILE A 68 -1.37 -5.58 -26.10
C ILE A 68 -0.42 -5.57 -27.32
N SER A 69 -0.89 -5.93 -28.51
CA SER A 69 -0.06 -5.95 -29.72
C SER A 69 0.42 -4.55 -30.16
N PHE A 70 -0.28 -3.50 -29.73
CA PHE A 70 0.07 -2.11 -30.02
C PHE A 70 0.93 -1.46 -28.93
N LEU A 71 1.25 -2.17 -27.86
CA LEU A 71 2.11 -1.64 -26.80
C LEU A 71 3.56 -1.50 -27.33
N ASP A 72 4.03 -0.26 -27.41
CA ASP A 72 5.38 0.05 -27.85
C ASP A 72 6.22 0.54 -26.67
N PRO A 73 7.34 -0.14 -26.33
CA PRO A 73 8.25 0.29 -25.28
C PRO A 73 8.78 1.72 -25.45
N SER A 74 8.81 2.24 -26.68
CA SER A 74 9.27 3.61 -26.94
C SER A 74 8.33 4.67 -26.36
N ASN A 75 7.06 4.34 -26.17
CA ASN A 75 6.04 5.21 -25.57
C ASN A 75 6.15 5.30 -24.03
N VAL A 76 6.96 4.42 -23.42
CA VAL A 76 7.20 4.47 -21.98
C VAL A 76 8.14 5.63 -21.64
N ASN A 77 7.79 6.39 -20.61
CA ASN A 77 8.64 7.47 -20.10
C ASN A 77 10.07 6.96 -19.87
N SER A 78 11.06 7.77 -20.19
CA SER A 78 12.48 7.42 -20.07
C SER A 78 12.89 6.97 -18.67
N PHE A 79 12.25 7.51 -17.63
CA PHE A 79 12.46 7.13 -16.23
C PHE A 79 12.02 5.67 -15.95
N ASP A 80 10.90 5.26 -16.56
CA ASP A 80 10.31 3.94 -16.35
C ASP A 80 10.77 2.89 -17.34
N ARG A 81 11.36 3.33 -18.46
CA ARG A 81 11.81 2.42 -19.53
C ARG A 81 12.84 1.41 -19.02
N GLY A 82 13.67 1.79 -18.07
CA GLY A 82 14.62 0.90 -17.41
C GLY A 82 14.00 -0.21 -16.57
N ALA A 83 12.70 -0.10 -16.23
CA ALA A 83 11.95 -1.11 -15.49
C ALA A 83 11.22 -2.10 -16.39
N ILE A 84 11.28 -1.96 -17.72
CA ILE A 84 10.71 -2.93 -18.65
C ILE A 84 11.51 -4.23 -18.53
N GLY A 85 10.83 -5.30 -18.17
CA GLY A 85 11.40 -6.62 -17.98
C GLY A 85 10.32 -7.66 -17.75
N PRO A 86 10.68 -8.95 -17.79
CA PRO A 86 9.72 -10.03 -17.59
C PRO A 86 9.05 -9.91 -16.22
N PHE A 87 7.77 -10.25 -16.18
CA PHE A 87 7.07 -10.36 -14.90
C PHE A 87 7.74 -11.42 -14.03
N ILE A 88 8.27 -10.99 -12.89
CA ILE A 88 8.86 -11.88 -11.89
C ILE A 88 7.88 -11.95 -10.72
N GLU A 89 7.35 -13.13 -10.45
CA GLU A 89 6.61 -13.37 -9.23
C GLU A 89 7.58 -13.29 -8.04
N ASP A 90 7.64 -12.12 -7.43
CA ASP A 90 8.43 -11.92 -6.21
C ASP A 90 7.51 -11.49 -5.06
N ASN A 91 7.39 -12.38 -4.08
CA ASN A 91 6.60 -12.13 -2.88
C ASN A 91 7.27 -11.12 -1.91
N ALA A 92 8.45 -10.60 -2.23
CA ALA A 92 9.15 -9.67 -1.34
C ALA A 92 8.38 -8.35 -1.16
N GLY A 93 7.75 -7.86 -2.23
CA GLY A 93 6.89 -6.68 -2.18
C GLY A 93 5.68 -6.88 -1.29
N ASP A 94 5.03 -8.04 -1.40
CA ASP A 94 3.87 -8.39 -0.58
C ASP A 94 4.25 -8.55 0.88
N VAL A 95 5.37 -9.21 1.18
CA VAL A 95 5.88 -9.35 2.56
C VAL A 95 6.17 -7.98 3.17
N LEU A 96 6.78 -7.07 2.41
CA LEU A 96 7.04 -5.70 2.87
C LEU A 96 5.74 -4.95 3.14
N LEU A 97 4.77 -5.06 2.25
CA LEU A 97 3.46 -4.42 2.36
C LEU A 97 2.71 -4.90 3.61
N TYR A 98 2.57 -6.22 3.78
CA TYR A 98 1.91 -6.78 4.95
C TYR A 98 2.64 -6.46 6.25
N THR A 99 3.98 -6.46 6.22
CA THR A 99 4.77 -6.06 7.38
C THR A 99 4.50 -4.60 7.75
N ALA A 100 4.43 -3.70 6.77
CA ALA A 100 4.13 -2.29 7.00
C ALA A 100 2.72 -2.09 7.56
N TYR A 101 1.73 -2.86 7.12
CA TYR A 101 0.38 -2.84 7.67
C TYR A 101 0.29 -3.44 9.08
N LEU A 102 1.09 -4.45 9.40
CA LEU A 102 1.05 -5.11 10.70
C LEU A 102 1.93 -4.41 11.73
N LEU A 103 2.92 -3.63 11.30
CA LEU A 103 3.87 -2.95 12.19
C LEU A 103 3.19 -2.08 13.26
N PRO A 104 2.20 -1.23 12.94
CA PRO A 104 1.52 -0.44 13.96
C PRO A 104 0.81 -1.29 15.01
N ILE A 105 0.33 -2.49 14.65
CA ILE A 105 -0.32 -3.41 15.57
C ILE A 105 0.66 -3.90 16.63
N SER A 106 1.96 -3.97 16.33
CA SER A 106 2.97 -4.36 17.30
C SER A 106 3.09 -3.39 18.48
N PHE A 107 2.76 -2.11 18.28
CA PHE A 107 2.72 -1.13 19.37
C PHE A 107 1.61 -1.40 20.38
N LEU A 108 0.55 -2.12 19.97
CA LEU A 108 -0.55 -2.49 20.86
C LEU A 108 -0.13 -3.54 21.91
N ALA A 109 0.96 -4.27 21.65
CA ALA A 109 1.55 -5.21 22.60
C ALA A 109 2.38 -4.49 23.68
N TYR A 110 2.61 -3.20 23.53
CA TYR A 110 3.36 -2.40 24.50
C TYR A 110 2.44 -1.97 25.65
N GLY A 111 2.75 -2.39 26.88
CA GLY A 111 1.86 -2.23 28.04
C GLY A 111 1.45 -0.79 28.36
N GLU A 112 2.26 0.20 27.98
CA GLU A 112 1.95 1.62 28.18
C GLU A 112 0.90 2.17 27.22
N THR A 113 0.71 1.52 26.04
CA THR A 113 -0.31 1.92 25.05
C THR A 113 -1.66 1.26 25.28
N ASN A 114 -1.77 0.39 26.28
CA ASN A 114 -2.98 -0.40 26.53
C ASN A 114 -4.21 0.48 26.87
N ASN A 115 -3.99 1.64 27.48
CA ASN A 115 -5.07 2.58 27.80
C ASN A 115 -5.54 3.40 26.58
N ASP A 116 -4.71 3.51 25.55
CA ASP A 116 -4.98 4.29 24.35
C ASP A 116 -5.23 3.39 23.13
N PHE A 117 -5.38 2.07 23.35
CA PHE A 117 -5.55 1.08 22.31
C PHE A 117 -6.67 1.41 21.33
N LEU A 118 -7.86 1.76 21.85
CA LEU A 118 -9.01 2.08 21.01
C LEU A 118 -8.80 3.35 20.20
N ASP A 119 -8.16 4.35 20.80
CA ASP A 119 -7.86 5.62 20.14
C ASP A 119 -6.87 5.40 19.00
N LEU A 120 -5.82 4.60 19.25
CA LEU A 120 -4.83 4.21 18.21
C LEU A 120 -5.46 3.37 17.11
N ALA A 121 -6.29 2.40 17.47
CA ALA A 121 -6.96 1.54 16.50
C ALA A 121 -7.91 2.33 15.59
N LEU A 122 -8.63 3.31 16.14
CA LEU A 122 -9.50 4.20 15.40
C LEU A 122 -8.69 5.04 14.40
N ILE A 123 -7.67 5.76 14.88
CA ILE A 123 -6.80 6.60 14.03
C ILE A 123 -6.15 5.76 12.92
N TYR A 124 -5.66 4.57 13.26
CA TYR A 124 -5.05 3.69 12.28
C TYR A 124 -6.07 3.22 11.23
N GLY A 125 -7.27 2.85 11.65
CA GLY A 125 -8.36 2.50 10.74
C GLY A 125 -8.72 3.63 9.78
N GLU A 126 -8.79 4.86 10.27
CA GLU A 126 -9.03 6.06 9.46
C GLU A 126 -7.94 6.28 8.41
N VAL A 127 -6.67 6.16 8.81
CA VAL A 127 -5.53 6.27 7.89
C VAL A 127 -5.61 5.23 6.78
N LEU A 128 -5.88 3.95 7.13
CA LEU A 128 -6.01 2.88 6.14
C LEU A 128 -7.18 3.12 5.18
N LEU A 129 -8.30 3.59 5.69
CA LEU A 129 -9.49 3.85 4.91
C LEU A 129 -9.26 4.98 3.88
N ILE A 130 -8.67 6.09 4.32
CA ILE A 130 -8.33 7.23 3.47
C ILE A 130 -7.27 6.82 2.43
N GLN A 131 -6.24 6.09 2.87
CA GLN A 131 -5.17 5.61 1.99
C GLN A 131 -5.73 4.71 0.89
N ALA A 132 -6.58 3.74 1.24
CA ALA A 132 -7.21 2.85 0.27
C ALA A 132 -8.05 3.64 -0.74
N GLY A 133 -8.84 4.61 -0.27
CA GLY A 133 -9.66 5.47 -1.11
C GLY A 133 -8.83 6.30 -2.08
N ILE A 134 -7.86 7.05 -1.59
CA ILE A 134 -7.01 7.92 -2.42
C ILE A 134 -6.20 7.10 -3.42
N ASN A 135 -5.55 6.03 -2.98
CA ASN A 135 -4.76 5.18 -3.87
C ASN A 135 -5.62 4.55 -4.97
N GLY A 136 -6.80 4.07 -4.63
CA GLY A 136 -7.69 3.45 -5.61
C GLY A 136 -8.22 4.47 -6.62
N ILE A 137 -8.60 5.68 -6.20
CA ILE A 137 -9.03 6.77 -7.11
C ILE A 137 -7.88 7.17 -8.05
N VAL A 138 -6.67 7.37 -7.50
CA VAL A 138 -5.51 7.75 -8.31
C VAL A 138 -5.15 6.63 -9.30
N LYS A 139 -5.12 5.37 -8.84
CA LYS A 139 -4.88 4.21 -9.72
C LYS A 139 -5.91 4.15 -10.85
N GLY A 140 -7.18 4.33 -10.51
CA GLY A 140 -8.27 4.29 -11.49
C GLY A 140 -8.29 5.48 -12.46
N ALA A 141 -7.88 6.66 -12.00
CA ALA A 141 -7.83 7.85 -12.85
C ALA A 141 -6.62 7.85 -13.80
N VAL A 142 -5.47 7.37 -13.32
CA VAL A 142 -4.22 7.36 -14.10
C VAL A 142 -4.17 6.18 -15.07
N GLN A 143 -4.68 5.02 -14.68
CA GLN A 143 -4.68 3.76 -15.46
C GLN A 143 -3.36 3.52 -16.20
N ARG A 144 -2.25 3.72 -15.49
CA ARG A 144 -0.93 3.62 -16.09
C ARG A 144 -0.57 2.16 -16.32
N THR A 145 -0.27 1.81 -17.57
CA THR A 145 0.22 0.49 -17.96
C THR A 145 1.55 0.18 -17.25
N ARG A 146 1.65 -0.98 -16.64
CA ARG A 146 2.85 -1.41 -15.94
C ARG A 146 3.96 -1.81 -16.91
N PRO A 147 5.24 -1.57 -16.58
CA PRO A 147 6.37 -1.84 -17.46
C PRO A 147 6.45 -3.28 -17.97
N PHE A 148 6.05 -4.27 -17.18
CA PHE A 148 6.09 -5.67 -17.61
C PHE A 148 5.14 -5.99 -18.78
N ALA A 149 4.07 -5.18 -18.97
CA ALA A 149 3.15 -5.37 -20.09
C ALA A 149 3.83 -5.13 -21.45
N TYR A 150 4.87 -4.31 -21.48
CA TYR A 150 5.68 -4.02 -22.68
C TYR A 150 6.74 -5.07 -22.97
N ASP A 151 7.01 -5.99 -22.03
CA ASP A 151 8.05 -7.01 -22.21
C ASP A 151 7.52 -8.20 -23.05
N PRO A 152 8.20 -8.58 -24.15
CA PRO A 152 7.76 -9.69 -24.98
C PRO A 152 7.82 -11.06 -24.29
N GLN A 153 8.60 -11.21 -23.20
CA GLN A 153 8.72 -12.45 -22.45
C GLN A 153 7.59 -12.67 -21.45
N THR A 154 6.84 -11.61 -21.10
CA THR A 154 5.68 -11.72 -20.22
C THR A 154 4.52 -12.39 -20.95
N SER A 155 3.89 -13.39 -20.29
CA SER A 155 2.79 -14.14 -20.87
C SER A 155 1.58 -13.26 -21.19
N LEU A 156 0.83 -13.62 -22.23
CA LEU A 156 -0.37 -12.89 -22.63
C LEU A 156 -1.41 -12.85 -21.50
N GLU A 157 -1.59 -13.96 -20.83
CA GLU A 157 -2.51 -14.06 -19.69
C GLU A 157 -2.18 -13.01 -18.59
N LYS A 158 -0.89 -12.84 -18.27
CA LYS A 158 -0.48 -11.85 -17.26
C LYS A 158 -0.67 -10.42 -17.75
N LYS A 159 -0.44 -10.16 -19.03
CA LYS A 159 -0.68 -8.84 -19.63
C LYS A 159 -2.16 -8.47 -19.70
N GLN A 160 -3.05 -9.44 -19.72
CA GLN A 160 -4.51 -9.25 -19.73
C GLN A 160 -5.11 -9.07 -18.34
N THR A 161 -4.32 -9.04 -17.29
CA THR A 161 -4.85 -8.75 -15.95
C THR A 161 -5.14 -7.24 -15.80
N THR A 162 -6.09 -6.90 -14.94
CA THR A 162 -6.37 -5.50 -14.57
C THR A 162 -5.20 -4.82 -13.87
N ASP A 163 -4.17 -5.59 -13.54
CA ASP A 163 -2.91 -5.13 -12.96
C ASP A 163 -1.82 -4.83 -13.99
N ALA A 164 -2.08 -5.02 -15.28
CA ALA A 164 -1.10 -4.76 -16.34
C ALA A 164 -0.92 -3.29 -16.69
#